data_3026055edb12487bfe752981cf196954
#
_entry.id   3026055edb12487bfe752981cf196954
#
_cell.length_a   1.000
_cell.length_b   1.000
_cell.length_c   1.000
_cell.angle_alpha   90.00
_cell.angle_beta   90.00
_cell.angle_gamma   90.00
#
_symmetry.space_group_name_H-M   'P 1'
#
loop_
_entity.id
_entity.type
_entity.pdbx_description
1 polymer ?
#
loop_
_entity_poly.entity_id
_entity_poly.type
_entity_poly.pdbx_seq_one_letter_code
_entity_poly.pdbx_strand_id
1 'polypeptide(L)'
;QADLDFSIVGAMEQPGFNDNSSAPTADALQLVMLQNSSDEEKEGVYEFMKYFTTPENQAKWSMGTGYVAVRESTQEVEEFKSYAEENPQALVPLQQASHGTPALQDPTGGKILDALSIAADKVELENVPAQEALDEAQKTAQEALDAL
;
A
#
# COMPACT_ATOMS: atom_id res chain seq x y z
N GLN A 1 -3.15 -19.69 -10.44
CA GLN A 1 -1.78 -19.16 -10.28
C GLN A 1 -1.05 -19.46 -11.58
N ALA A 2 -0.47 -18.45 -12.21
CA ALA A 2 0.45 -18.69 -13.32
C ALA A 2 1.70 -19.37 -12.75
N ASP A 3 2.17 -20.44 -13.40
CA ASP A 3 3.46 -21.06 -13.10
C ASP A 3 4.59 -20.11 -13.54
N LEU A 4 4.85 -19.09 -12.73
CA LEU A 4 5.96 -18.18 -12.95
C LEU A 4 7.21 -18.74 -12.27
N ASP A 5 8.29 -18.84 -13.03
CA ASP A 5 9.59 -19.12 -12.47
C ASP A 5 10.14 -17.87 -11.78
N PHE A 6 9.94 -17.77 -10.48
CA PHE A 6 10.40 -16.63 -9.68
C PHE A 6 11.93 -16.49 -9.62
N SER A 7 12.69 -17.49 -10.06
CA SER A 7 14.15 -17.40 -10.11
C SER A 7 14.65 -16.36 -11.13
N ILE A 8 13.80 -15.97 -12.08
CA ILE A 8 14.10 -14.95 -13.10
C ILE A 8 13.54 -13.57 -12.76
N VAL A 9 12.83 -13.42 -11.63
CA VAL A 9 12.22 -12.17 -11.20
C VAL A 9 13.15 -11.49 -10.19
N GLY A 10 13.61 -10.28 -10.53
CA GLY A 10 14.32 -9.40 -9.60
C GLY A 10 13.34 -8.41 -8.94
N ALA A 11 13.69 -7.96 -7.77
CA ALA A 11 13.02 -6.84 -7.11
C ALA A 11 14.05 -5.75 -6.79
N MET A 12 13.63 -4.48 -6.91
CA MET A 12 14.43 -3.33 -6.55
C MET A 12 13.53 -2.25 -5.96
N GLU A 13 14.09 -1.36 -5.17
CA GLU A 13 13.37 -0.19 -4.72
C GLU A 13 12.96 0.69 -5.90
N GLN A 14 11.82 1.37 -5.78
CA GLN A 14 11.37 2.31 -6.80
C GLN A 14 12.42 3.41 -6.98
N PRO A 15 12.94 3.63 -8.20
CA PRO A 15 13.92 4.69 -8.45
C PRO A 15 13.27 6.07 -8.33
N GLY A 16 14.02 7.03 -7.83
CA GLY A 16 13.62 8.44 -7.85
C GLY A 16 13.86 9.07 -9.23
N PHE A 17 13.29 10.26 -9.44
CA PHE A 17 13.56 11.07 -10.61
C PHE A 17 14.80 11.95 -10.39
N ASN A 18 15.70 11.97 -11.36
CA ASN A 18 17.00 12.63 -11.26
C ASN A 18 17.80 12.09 -10.07
N ASP A 19 18.41 12.95 -9.29
CA ASP A 19 19.19 12.59 -8.09
C ASP A 19 18.36 12.57 -6.80
N ASN A 20 17.02 12.62 -6.92
CA ASN A 20 16.13 12.57 -5.76
C ASN A 20 15.81 11.12 -5.38
N SER A 21 15.78 10.84 -4.09
CA SER A 21 15.27 9.57 -3.58
C SER A 21 13.77 9.41 -3.88
N SER A 22 13.36 8.20 -4.19
CA SER A 22 11.94 7.86 -4.30
C SER A 22 11.25 8.00 -2.94
N ALA A 23 10.01 8.47 -2.96
CA ALA A 23 9.13 8.52 -1.80
C ALA A 23 7.75 7.93 -2.19
N PRO A 24 7.67 6.62 -2.40
CA PRO A 24 6.46 5.97 -2.87
C PRO A 24 5.35 6.09 -1.84
N THR A 25 4.12 6.08 -2.30
CA THR A 25 2.95 6.04 -1.42
C THR A 25 2.94 4.73 -0.65
N ALA A 26 2.91 4.83 0.68
CA ALA A 26 2.68 3.71 1.56
C ALA A 26 1.18 3.62 1.87
N ASP A 27 0.58 2.50 1.53
CA ASP A 27 -0.80 2.17 1.85
C ASP A 27 -0.84 0.92 2.73
N ALA A 28 -1.90 0.77 3.53
CA ALA A 28 -2.04 -0.34 4.44
C ALA A 28 -3.49 -0.80 4.56
N LEU A 29 -3.67 -2.11 4.61
CA LEU A 29 -4.91 -2.72 5.09
C LEU A 29 -5.01 -2.54 6.60
N GLN A 30 -6.19 -2.17 7.07
CA GLN A 30 -6.43 -1.84 8.47
C GLN A 30 -7.40 -2.82 9.12
N LEU A 31 -7.08 -3.22 10.34
CA LEU A 31 -8.05 -3.82 11.25
C LEU A 31 -8.67 -2.70 12.08
N VAL A 32 -10.00 -2.60 12.04
CA VAL A 32 -10.72 -1.54 12.76
C VAL A 32 -11.68 -2.16 13.79
N MET A 33 -11.78 -1.50 14.94
CA MET A 33 -12.76 -1.82 15.98
C MET A 33 -13.93 -0.85 15.85
N LEU A 34 -15.14 -1.37 15.71
CA LEU A 34 -16.32 -0.54 15.57
C LEU A 34 -16.70 0.10 16.91
N GLN A 35 -17.06 1.38 16.90
CA GLN A 35 -17.42 2.12 18.10
C GLN A 35 -18.66 1.52 18.81
N ASN A 36 -19.61 1.00 18.04
CA ASN A 36 -20.88 0.48 18.54
C ASN A 36 -20.84 -0.99 19.00
N SER A 37 -19.67 -1.65 18.93
CA SER A 37 -19.50 -2.99 19.49
C SER A 37 -19.63 -2.95 21.01
N SER A 38 -20.10 -4.06 21.60
CA SER A 38 -20.11 -4.25 23.05
C SER A 38 -18.68 -4.25 23.64
N ASP A 39 -18.55 -4.05 24.93
CA ASP A 39 -17.24 -4.06 25.59
C ASP A 39 -16.57 -5.44 25.49
N GLU A 40 -17.34 -6.53 25.57
CA GLU A 40 -16.84 -7.90 25.40
C GLU A 40 -16.33 -8.14 23.96
N GLU A 41 -17.05 -7.66 22.94
CA GLU A 41 -16.60 -7.74 21.54
C GLU A 41 -15.33 -6.91 21.31
N LYS A 42 -15.25 -5.72 21.90
CA LYS A 42 -14.06 -4.86 21.82
C LYS A 42 -12.84 -5.52 22.44
N GLU A 43 -13.02 -6.17 23.60
CA GLU A 43 -11.94 -6.91 24.25
C GLU A 43 -11.46 -8.08 23.37
N GLY A 44 -12.38 -8.85 22.78
CA GLY A 44 -12.05 -9.92 21.84
C GLY A 44 -11.32 -9.43 20.60
N VAL A 45 -11.77 -8.32 19.99
CA VAL A 45 -11.11 -7.69 18.85
C VAL A 45 -9.70 -7.20 19.22
N TYR A 46 -9.54 -6.60 20.40
CA TYR A 46 -8.24 -6.13 20.87
C TYR A 46 -7.25 -7.29 21.07
N GLU A 47 -7.67 -8.38 21.69
CA GLU A 47 -6.84 -9.58 21.85
C GLU A 47 -6.47 -10.20 20.50
N PHE A 48 -7.40 -10.23 19.52
CA PHE A 48 -7.10 -10.64 18.16
C PHE A 48 -6.07 -9.74 17.48
N MET A 49 -6.22 -8.40 17.60
CA MET A 49 -5.25 -7.45 17.03
C MET A 49 -3.86 -7.64 17.65
N LYS A 50 -3.79 -7.83 18.97
CA LYS A 50 -2.54 -8.13 19.66
C LYS A 50 -1.89 -9.41 19.13
N TYR A 51 -2.66 -10.48 19.05
CA TYR A 51 -2.21 -11.77 18.53
C TYR A 51 -1.72 -11.66 17.08
N PHE A 52 -2.52 -11.03 16.22
CA PHE A 52 -2.19 -10.88 14.80
C PHE A 52 -0.92 -10.04 14.58
N THR A 53 -0.68 -9.05 15.41
CA THR A 53 0.49 -8.16 15.30
C THR A 53 1.70 -8.61 16.10
N THR A 54 1.74 -9.84 16.64
CA THR A 54 2.98 -10.38 17.20
C THR A 54 4.04 -10.58 16.12
N PRO A 55 5.34 -10.45 16.44
CA PRO A 55 6.40 -10.65 15.44
C PRO A 55 6.31 -11.98 14.71
N GLU A 56 6.01 -13.06 15.41
CA GLU A 56 5.90 -14.41 14.87
C GLU A 56 4.74 -14.55 13.89
N ASN A 57 3.58 -13.97 14.21
CA ASN A 57 2.43 -14.02 13.31
C ASN A 57 2.60 -13.07 12.12
N GLN A 58 3.27 -11.93 12.31
CA GLN A 58 3.63 -11.04 11.22
C GLN A 58 4.66 -11.69 10.29
N ALA A 59 5.62 -12.46 10.81
CA ALA A 59 6.54 -13.23 9.99
C ALA A 59 5.80 -14.23 9.09
N LYS A 60 4.89 -15.03 9.66
CA LYS A 60 4.07 -15.97 8.89
C LYS A 60 3.20 -15.29 7.85
N TRP A 61 2.60 -14.16 8.20
CA TRP A 61 1.79 -13.37 7.29
C TRP A 61 2.61 -12.83 6.12
N SER A 62 3.75 -12.20 6.41
CA SER A 62 4.66 -11.67 5.40
C SER A 62 5.18 -12.75 4.44
N MET A 63 5.66 -13.87 4.96
CA MET A 63 6.16 -14.99 4.16
C MET A 63 5.06 -15.62 3.28
N GLY A 64 3.81 -15.68 3.81
CA GLY A 64 2.70 -16.30 3.08
C GLY A 64 2.03 -15.40 2.05
N THR A 65 2.09 -14.08 2.20
CA THR A 65 1.33 -13.12 1.38
C THR A 65 2.19 -12.13 0.62
N GLY A 66 3.44 -11.93 1.02
CA GLY A 66 4.32 -10.88 0.50
C GLY A 66 4.05 -9.47 1.06
N TYR A 67 3.10 -9.32 1.98
CA TYR A 67 2.86 -8.03 2.65
C TYR A 67 3.98 -7.67 3.60
N VAL A 68 4.29 -6.38 3.70
CA VAL A 68 5.28 -5.85 4.65
C VAL A 68 4.77 -6.03 6.08
N ALA A 69 5.62 -6.56 6.95
CA ALA A 69 5.30 -6.67 8.36
C ALA A 69 5.18 -5.29 9.03
N VAL A 70 4.19 -5.13 9.92
CA VAL A 70 3.94 -3.86 10.61
C VAL A 70 4.83 -3.63 11.84
N ARG A 71 5.72 -4.58 12.14
CA ARG A 71 6.68 -4.50 13.25
C ARG A 71 8.10 -4.75 12.76
N GLU A 72 9.01 -3.85 13.09
CA GLU A 72 10.44 -4.03 12.81
C GLU A 72 11.01 -5.29 13.46
N SER A 73 10.54 -5.62 14.67
CA SER A 73 10.95 -6.82 15.40
C SER A 73 10.60 -8.14 14.69
N THR A 74 9.78 -8.12 13.64
CA THR A 74 9.55 -9.30 12.80
C THR A 74 10.84 -9.79 12.12
N GLN A 75 11.77 -8.88 11.82
CA GLN A 75 13.07 -9.21 11.24
C GLN A 75 13.96 -10.01 12.20
N GLU A 76 13.67 -10.00 13.49
CA GLU A 76 14.40 -10.76 14.50
C GLU A 76 13.88 -12.19 14.68
N VAL A 77 12.73 -12.51 14.07
CA VAL A 77 12.16 -13.87 14.09
C VAL A 77 13.02 -14.79 13.23
N GLU A 78 13.51 -15.88 13.80
CA GLU A 78 14.48 -16.79 13.16
C GLU A 78 13.95 -17.37 11.85
N GLU A 79 12.66 -17.74 11.81
CA GLU A 79 11.99 -18.24 10.61
C GLU A 79 11.96 -17.20 9.48
N PHE A 80 11.77 -15.92 9.82
CA PHE A 80 11.80 -14.84 8.85
C PHE A 80 13.23 -14.54 8.37
N LYS A 81 14.24 -14.61 9.25
CA LYS A 81 15.65 -14.47 8.86
C LYS A 81 16.05 -15.52 7.83
N SER A 82 15.77 -16.78 8.13
CA SER A 82 16.07 -17.88 7.21
C SER A 82 15.36 -17.71 5.86
N TYR A 83 14.09 -17.31 5.88
CA TYR A 83 13.33 -17.03 4.67
C TYR A 83 13.95 -15.88 3.84
N ALA A 84 14.38 -14.80 4.50
CA ALA A 84 14.97 -13.64 3.83
C ALA A 84 16.38 -13.95 3.27
N GLU A 85 17.13 -14.83 3.89
CA GLU A 85 18.41 -15.32 3.33
C GLU A 85 18.21 -16.09 2.02
N GLU A 86 17.16 -16.91 1.94
CA GLU A 86 16.80 -17.66 0.74
C GLU A 86 16.09 -16.79 -0.31
N ASN A 87 15.39 -15.71 0.13
CA ASN A 87 14.58 -14.84 -0.67
C ASN A 87 14.93 -13.35 -0.43
N PRO A 88 16.12 -12.88 -0.80
CA PRO A 88 16.58 -11.52 -0.49
C PRO A 88 15.66 -10.41 -1.05
N GLN A 89 14.91 -10.69 -2.13
CA GLN A 89 13.90 -9.79 -2.68
C GLN A 89 12.76 -9.49 -1.71
N ALA A 90 12.52 -10.35 -0.70
CA ALA A 90 11.49 -10.11 0.31
C ALA A 90 11.79 -8.92 1.23
N LEU A 91 13.05 -8.50 1.31
CA LEU A 91 13.46 -7.35 2.11
C LEU A 91 13.26 -6.01 1.37
N VAL A 92 13.13 -6.03 0.04
CA VAL A 92 12.99 -4.81 -0.77
C VAL A 92 11.76 -3.97 -0.38
N PRO A 93 10.54 -4.54 -0.26
CA PRO A 93 9.38 -3.79 0.20
C PRO A 93 9.55 -3.19 1.61
N LEU A 94 10.24 -3.91 2.48
CA LEU A 94 10.51 -3.45 3.85
C LEU A 94 11.46 -2.24 3.87
N GLN A 95 12.51 -2.28 3.05
CA GLN A 95 13.44 -1.17 2.86
C GLN A 95 12.71 0.05 2.26
N GLN A 96 11.92 -0.19 1.22
CA GLN A 96 11.10 0.84 0.56
C GLN A 96 10.11 1.51 1.53
N ALA A 97 9.48 0.75 2.42
CA ALA A 97 8.52 1.26 3.39
C ALA A 97 9.15 2.27 4.38
N SER A 98 10.47 2.19 4.62
CA SER A 98 11.17 3.08 5.55
C SER A 98 11.16 4.57 5.10
N HIS A 99 10.95 4.83 3.82
CA HIS A 99 10.86 6.17 3.24
C HIS A 99 9.61 6.38 2.39
N GLY A 100 8.57 5.60 2.67
CA GLY A 100 7.24 5.79 2.10
C GLY A 100 6.58 7.08 2.57
N THR A 101 5.68 7.62 1.74
CA THR A 101 4.85 8.77 2.06
C THR A 101 3.40 8.34 2.26
N PRO A 102 2.61 9.04 3.10
CA PRO A 102 1.19 8.74 3.21
C PRO A 102 0.47 8.98 1.88
N ALA A 103 -0.60 8.23 1.64
CA ALA A 103 -1.48 8.47 0.52
C ALA A 103 -2.07 9.89 0.55
N LEU A 104 -2.39 10.42 -0.63
CA LEU A 104 -3.04 11.71 -0.76
C LEU A 104 -4.34 11.72 0.07
N GLN A 105 -4.43 12.67 1.01
CA GLN A 105 -5.66 12.93 1.72
C GLN A 105 -6.55 13.83 0.84
N ASP A 106 -7.54 13.23 0.20
CA ASP A 106 -8.48 13.96 -0.65
C ASP A 106 -9.57 14.65 0.20
N PRO A 107 -9.52 15.98 0.37
CA PRO A 107 -10.48 16.71 1.21
C PRO A 107 -11.86 16.81 0.57
N THR A 108 -11.99 16.45 -0.71
CA THR A 108 -13.25 16.55 -1.45
C THR A 108 -14.13 15.29 -1.33
N GLY A 109 -13.69 14.32 -0.51
CA GLY A 109 -14.39 13.05 -0.34
C GLY A 109 -14.24 12.09 -1.52
N GLY A 110 -13.09 12.13 -2.20
CA GLY A 110 -12.74 11.22 -3.28
C GLY A 110 -12.85 11.81 -4.69
N LYS A 111 -13.43 12.99 -4.87
CA LYS A 111 -13.70 13.56 -6.21
C LYS A 111 -12.45 13.83 -7.03
N ILE A 112 -11.32 14.15 -6.38
CA ILE A 112 -10.03 14.34 -7.07
C ILE A 112 -9.55 13.02 -7.64
N LEU A 113 -9.58 11.95 -6.82
CA LEU A 113 -9.15 10.61 -7.24
C LEU A 113 -10.08 10.05 -8.32
N ASP A 114 -11.39 10.26 -8.18
CA ASP A 114 -12.38 9.87 -9.18
C ASP A 114 -12.13 10.57 -10.52
N ALA A 115 -11.82 11.88 -10.51
CA ALA A 115 -11.51 12.62 -11.73
C ALA A 115 -10.29 12.06 -12.47
N LEU A 116 -9.25 11.65 -11.73
CA LEU A 116 -8.06 11.00 -12.31
C LEU A 116 -8.40 9.62 -12.89
N SER A 117 -9.20 8.82 -12.18
CA SER A 117 -9.63 7.51 -12.67
C SER A 117 -10.45 7.62 -13.95
N ILE A 118 -11.39 8.56 -14.01
CA ILE A 118 -12.18 8.84 -15.21
C ILE A 118 -11.30 9.29 -16.38
N ALA A 119 -10.26 10.10 -16.11
CA ALA A 119 -9.32 10.49 -17.16
C ALA A 119 -8.54 9.30 -17.72
N ALA A 120 -8.12 8.36 -16.86
CA ALA A 120 -7.47 7.14 -17.29
C ALA A 120 -8.40 6.29 -18.19
N ASP A 121 -9.64 6.08 -17.74
CA ASP A 121 -10.65 5.34 -18.52
C ASP A 121 -10.90 5.99 -19.89
N LYS A 122 -11.00 7.30 -19.96
CA LYS A 122 -11.17 8.02 -21.23
C LYS A 122 -10.02 7.77 -22.21
N VAL A 123 -8.78 7.77 -21.69
CA VAL A 123 -7.60 7.49 -22.52
C VAL A 123 -7.58 6.03 -22.97
N GLU A 124 -7.81 5.10 -22.05
CA GLU A 124 -7.67 3.66 -22.32
C GLU A 124 -8.83 3.07 -23.12
N LEU A 125 -10.05 3.46 -22.82
CA LEU A 125 -11.26 2.85 -23.38
C LEU A 125 -11.86 3.66 -24.53
N GLU A 126 -11.74 4.99 -24.48
CA GLU A 126 -12.37 5.89 -25.45
C GLU A 126 -11.38 6.50 -26.45
N ASN A 127 -10.06 6.24 -26.27
CA ASN A 127 -8.98 6.81 -27.07
C ASN A 127 -8.94 8.34 -27.08
N VAL A 128 -9.43 9.01 -26.02
CA VAL A 128 -9.31 10.44 -25.86
C VAL A 128 -7.83 10.82 -25.68
N PRO A 129 -7.33 11.92 -26.29
CA PRO A 129 -5.96 12.37 -26.05
C PRO A 129 -5.70 12.60 -24.56
N ALA A 130 -4.57 12.09 -24.03
CA ALA A 130 -4.26 12.15 -22.60
C ALA A 130 -4.27 13.59 -22.04
N GLN A 131 -3.80 14.57 -22.82
CA GLN A 131 -3.81 15.96 -22.40
C GLN A 131 -5.25 16.49 -22.20
N GLU A 132 -6.15 16.17 -23.13
CA GLU A 132 -7.55 16.59 -23.06
C GLU A 132 -8.26 15.95 -21.84
N ALA A 133 -8.04 14.66 -21.61
CA ALA A 133 -8.59 13.94 -20.45
C ALA A 133 -8.07 14.51 -19.11
N LEU A 134 -6.79 14.84 -19.05
CA LEU A 134 -6.18 15.43 -17.85
C LEU A 134 -6.61 16.88 -17.60
N ASP A 135 -6.80 17.69 -18.66
CA ASP A 135 -7.31 19.06 -18.53
C ASP A 135 -8.74 19.08 -17.98
N GLU A 136 -9.57 18.13 -18.40
CA GLU A 136 -10.92 17.96 -17.86
C GLU A 136 -10.89 17.48 -16.39
N ALA A 137 -10.02 16.53 -16.06
CA ALA A 137 -9.83 16.05 -14.69
C ALA A 137 -9.35 17.18 -13.77
N GLN A 138 -8.40 18.00 -14.23
CA GLN A 138 -7.91 19.17 -13.50
C GLN A 138 -9.04 20.16 -13.21
N LYS A 139 -9.90 20.43 -14.19
CA LYS A 139 -11.04 21.31 -14.00
C LYS A 139 -12.02 20.77 -12.97
N THR A 140 -12.38 19.49 -13.07
CA THR A 140 -13.29 18.82 -12.13
C THR A 140 -12.73 18.81 -10.70
N ALA A 141 -11.44 18.51 -10.55
CA ALA A 141 -10.78 18.52 -9.26
C ALA A 141 -10.74 19.93 -8.65
N GLN A 142 -10.46 20.96 -9.44
CA GLN A 142 -10.43 22.35 -8.98
C GLN A 142 -11.82 22.82 -8.55
N GLU A 143 -12.86 22.53 -9.33
CA GLU A 143 -14.25 22.87 -8.97
C GLU A 143 -14.66 22.18 -7.65
N ALA A 144 -14.21 20.96 -7.42
CA ALA A 144 -14.48 20.25 -6.17
C ALA A 144 -13.75 20.87 -4.96
N LEU A 145 -12.53 21.38 -5.16
CA LEU A 145 -11.79 22.11 -4.12
C LEU A 145 -12.39 23.47 -3.82
N ASP A 146 -12.79 24.21 -4.86
CA ASP A 146 -13.40 25.54 -4.72
C ASP A 146 -14.78 25.51 -4.02
N ALA A 147 -15.40 24.32 -3.93
CA ALA A 147 -16.68 24.10 -3.27
C ALA A 147 -16.56 23.74 -1.77
N LEU A 148 -15.36 23.67 -1.22
CA LEU A 148 -15.12 23.42 0.22
C LEU A 148 -15.25 24.70 1.04
#